data_9153d04bb0e850a145e8947da83e90eb
#
_entry.id   9153d04bb0e850a145e8947da83e90eb
#
_cell.length_a   1.000
_cell.length_b   1.000
_cell.length_c   1.000
_cell.angle_alpha   90.00
_cell.angle_beta   90.00
_cell.angle_gamma   90.00
#
_symmetry.space_group_name_H-M   'P 1'
#
loop_
_entity.id
_entity.type
_entity.pdbx_description
1 polymer ?
#
loop_
_entity_poly.entity_id
_entity_poly.type
_entity_poly.pdbx_seq_one_letter_code
_entity_poly.pdbx_strand_id
1 'polypeptide(L)'
;MFRLPNQKHRKITKGRFSNFQEEAAPGTPLYRKDLEKGVKGEANDDGTIYISKDVVPNSMEERQILDHEMRHLTEMKIGKLKYNDQSITYNGSTYPRNNGEILYNGEWLPEGSKDFPWEQH
;
A
#
# COMPACT_ATOMS: atom_id res chain seq x y z
N MET A 1 7.60 -4.62 4.60
CA MET A 1 7.66 -3.75 3.42
C MET A 1 6.25 -3.43 2.96
N PHE A 2 6.02 -2.20 2.57
CA PHE A 2 4.73 -1.72 2.08
C PHE A 2 4.88 -1.39 0.61
N ARG A 3 3.86 -1.64 -0.18
CA ARG A 3 3.92 -1.34 -1.61
C ARG A 3 2.55 -0.99 -2.16
N LEU A 4 2.57 -0.38 -3.34
CA LEU A 4 1.38 -0.21 -4.16
C LEU A 4 1.31 -1.39 -5.13
N PRO A 5 0.14 -1.97 -5.38
CA PRO A 5 0.02 -3.12 -6.25
C PRO A 5 0.38 -2.77 -7.69
N ASN A 6 0.87 -3.77 -8.42
CA ASN A 6 1.06 -3.68 -9.85
C ASN A 6 -0.31 -3.93 -10.49
N GLN A 7 -0.79 -3.01 -11.32
CA GLN A 7 -2.13 -3.12 -11.90
C GLN A 7 -2.30 -4.35 -12.78
N LYS A 8 -1.24 -4.82 -13.42
CA LYS A 8 -1.30 -6.06 -14.22
C LYS A 8 -1.58 -7.29 -13.38
N HIS A 9 -1.15 -7.27 -12.14
CA HIS A 9 -1.28 -8.39 -11.21
C HIS A 9 -2.40 -8.17 -10.22
N ARG A 10 -3.09 -7.08 -10.35
CA ARG A 10 -4.19 -6.77 -9.47
C ARG A 10 -5.37 -7.66 -9.78
N LYS A 11 -5.59 -8.63 -8.94
CA LYS A 11 -6.73 -9.52 -9.06
C LYS A 11 -7.77 -9.09 -8.04
N ILE A 12 -9.02 -9.10 -8.47
CA ILE A 12 -10.12 -9.00 -7.54
C ILE A 12 -10.17 -10.35 -6.83
N THR A 13 -9.50 -10.45 -5.71
CA THR A 13 -9.59 -11.65 -4.89
C THR A 13 -10.63 -11.39 -3.82
N LYS A 14 -11.56 -12.33 -3.68
CA LYS A 14 -12.50 -12.31 -2.57
C LYS A 14 -11.72 -12.65 -1.31
N GLY A 15 -11.18 -11.65 -0.66
CA GLY A 15 -10.56 -11.81 0.63
C GLY A 15 -11.64 -11.91 1.71
N ARG A 16 -11.27 -12.53 2.81
CA ARG A 16 -12.12 -12.51 4.00
C ARG A 16 -11.92 -11.19 4.71
N PHE A 17 -12.98 -10.52 5.10
CA PHE A 17 -12.88 -9.30 5.88
C PHE A 17 -12.09 -9.56 7.17
N SER A 18 -11.18 -8.66 7.47
CA SER A 18 -10.49 -8.65 8.74
C SER A 18 -11.45 -8.21 9.85
N ASN A 19 -11.28 -8.75 11.05
CA ASN A 19 -12.01 -8.31 12.23
C ASN A 19 -11.65 -6.89 12.67
N PHE A 20 -10.76 -6.23 11.93
CA PHE A 20 -10.24 -4.89 12.24
C PHE A 20 -10.82 -3.79 11.39
N GLN A 21 -11.90 -4.05 10.68
CA GLN A 21 -12.61 -3.00 9.96
C GLN A 21 -12.93 -1.79 10.84
N GLU A 22 -13.09 -2.02 12.14
CA GLU A 22 -13.37 -0.95 13.10
C GLU A 22 -12.26 0.07 13.22
N GLU A 23 -11.01 -0.35 12.94
CA GLU A 23 -9.83 0.53 13.06
C GLU A 23 -9.55 1.34 11.78
N ALA A 24 -10.22 0.99 10.70
CA ALA A 24 -10.16 1.75 9.46
C ALA A 24 -11.28 2.78 9.40
N ALA A 25 -11.18 3.73 8.49
CA ALA A 25 -12.28 4.65 8.25
C ALA A 25 -13.54 3.87 7.86
N PRO A 26 -14.73 4.31 8.29
CA PRO A 26 -15.98 3.62 7.94
C PRO A 26 -16.09 3.41 6.43
N GLY A 27 -16.45 2.20 6.05
CA GLY A 27 -16.62 1.84 4.65
C GLY A 27 -15.35 1.43 3.92
N THR A 28 -14.20 1.39 4.60
CA THR A 28 -12.96 0.90 4.00
C THR A 28 -12.91 -0.61 4.04
N PRO A 29 -12.92 -1.31 2.89
CA PRO A 29 -12.80 -2.77 2.88
C PRO A 29 -11.38 -3.20 3.26
N LEU A 30 -11.30 -4.08 4.25
CA LEU A 30 -10.06 -4.70 4.71
C LEU A 30 -10.09 -6.18 4.41
N TYR A 31 -9.00 -6.69 3.86
CA TYR A 31 -8.86 -8.10 3.55
C TYR A 31 -7.52 -8.62 4.05
N ARG A 32 -7.54 -9.81 4.64
CA ARG A 32 -6.32 -10.55 4.96
C ARG A 32 -6.05 -11.54 3.85
N LYS A 33 -4.83 -11.54 3.34
CA LYS A 33 -4.45 -12.48 2.27
C LYS A 33 -2.96 -12.73 2.28
N ASP A 34 -2.53 -13.73 1.53
CA ASP A 34 -1.12 -13.98 1.32
C ASP A 34 -0.58 -12.91 0.37
N LEU A 35 0.38 -12.14 0.86
CA LEU A 35 1.09 -11.15 0.07
C LEU A 35 2.48 -11.68 -0.25
N GLU A 36 3.17 -11.03 -1.17
CA GLU A 36 4.53 -11.42 -1.48
C GLU A 36 5.40 -11.34 -0.23
N LYS A 37 6.44 -12.20 -0.21
CA LYS A 37 7.37 -12.25 0.91
C LYS A 37 7.91 -10.85 1.24
N GLY A 38 7.82 -10.49 2.50
CA GLY A 38 8.27 -9.19 2.99
C GLY A 38 7.26 -8.06 2.86
N VAL A 39 6.15 -8.27 2.15
CA VAL A 39 5.09 -7.27 2.04
C VAL A 39 4.06 -7.52 3.13
N LYS A 40 3.83 -6.55 3.99
CA LYS A 40 2.90 -6.67 5.11
C LYS A 40 1.57 -5.98 4.87
N GLY A 41 1.52 -5.00 3.98
CA GLY A 41 0.28 -4.29 3.66
C GLY A 41 0.33 -3.68 2.26
N GLU A 42 -0.86 -3.45 1.70
CA GLU A 42 -1.06 -2.78 0.42
C GLU A 42 -2.26 -1.85 0.53
N ALA A 43 -2.11 -0.64 0.03
CA ALA A 43 -3.22 0.28 -0.20
C ALA A 43 -3.52 0.29 -1.69
N ASN A 44 -4.79 0.09 -2.05
CA ASN A 44 -5.21 -0.02 -3.44
C ASN A 44 -5.99 1.21 -3.88
N ASP A 45 -5.84 1.59 -5.14
CA ASP A 45 -6.50 2.77 -5.69
C ASP A 45 -8.03 2.61 -5.81
N ASP A 46 -8.55 1.40 -5.61
CA ASP A 46 -9.99 1.16 -5.51
C ASP A 46 -10.55 1.38 -4.09
N GLY A 47 -9.69 1.81 -3.15
CA GLY A 47 -10.10 2.09 -1.78
C GLY A 47 -10.01 0.89 -0.84
N THR A 48 -9.40 -0.20 -1.26
CA THR A 48 -9.24 -1.38 -0.41
C THR A 48 -7.87 -1.44 0.25
N ILE A 49 -7.78 -2.14 1.38
CA ILE A 49 -6.52 -2.43 2.06
C ILE A 49 -6.37 -3.94 2.17
N TYR A 50 -5.19 -4.43 1.84
CA TYR A 50 -4.79 -5.81 2.09
C TYR A 50 -3.76 -5.85 3.21
N ILE A 51 -3.93 -6.79 4.14
CA ILE A 51 -2.98 -7.05 5.22
C ILE A 51 -2.51 -8.49 5.11
N SER A 52 -1.21 -8.71 5.23
CA SER A 52 -0.65 -10.06 5.19
C SER A 52 -1.23 -10.94 6.29
N LYS A 53 -1.50 -12.19 5.94
CA LYS A 53 -1.92 -13.20 6.94
C LYS A 53 -0.84 -13.48 7.98
N ASP A 54 0.41 -13.13 7.69
CA ASP A 54 1.52 -13.31 8.64
C ASP A 54 1.50 -12.29 9.77
N VAL A 55 0.71 -11.23 9.64
CA VAL A 55 0.58 -10.21 10.67
C VAL A 55 -0.41 -10.71 11.73
N VAL A 56 0.00 -10.67 12.99
CA VAL A 56 -0.84 -11.14 14.09
C VAL A 56 -2.04 -10.23 14.26
N PRO A 57 -3.26 -10.78 14.30
CA PRO A 57 -4.48 -9.99 14.54
C PRO A 57 -4.45 -9.26 15.87
N ASN A 58 -4.98 -8.04 15.90
CA ASN A 58 -5.04 -7.18 17.10
C ASN A 58 -3.67 -6.81 17.69
N SER A 59 -2.60 -6.97 16.91
CA SER A 59 -1.26 -6.61 17.35
C SER A 59 -1.00 -5.13 17.12
N MET A 60 0.01 -4.61 17.81
CA MET A 60 0.50 -3.27 17.54
C MET A 60 1.02 -3.14 16.11
N GLU A 61 1.64 -4.20 15.60
CA GLU A 61 2.12 -4.22 14.21
C GLU A 61 0.98 -4.03 13.24
N GLU A 62 -0.15 -4.73 13.42
CA GLU A 62 -1.29 -4.56 12.53
C GLU A 62 -1.82 -3.13 12.57
N ARG A 63 -1.91 -2.54 13.76
CA ARG A 63 -2.38 -1.17 13.89
C ARG A 63 -1.48 -0.18 13.15
N GLN A 64 -0.18 -0.37 13.25
CA GLN A 64 0.79 0.48 12.54
C GLN A 64 0.68 0.33 11.03
N ILE A 65 0.50 -0.90 10.55
CA ILE A 65 0.30 -1.18 9.12
C ILE A 65 -0.98 -0.51 8.65
N LEU A 66 -2.05 -0.65 9.39
CA LEU A 66 -3.34 -0.08 9.03
C LEU A 66 -3.26 1.45 8.94
N ASP A 67 -2.64 2.09 9.92
CA ASP A 67 -2.44 3.54 9.90
C ASP A 67 -1.65 3.99 8.67
N HIS A 68 -0.61 3.25 8.33
CA HIS A 68 0.23 3.53 7.17
C HIS A 68 -0.58 3.43 5.87
N GLU A 69 -1.31 2.34 5.69
CA GLU A 69 -2.09 2.13 4.46
C GLU A 69 -3.28 3.10 4.37
N MET A 70 -3.91 3.43 5.49
CA MET A 70 -4.98 4.43 5.50
C MET A 70 -4.47 5.79 5.06
N ARG A 71 -3.25 6.16 5.41
CA ARG A 71 -2.65 7.41 4.95
C ARG A 71 -2.47 7.40 3.43
N HIS A 72 -2.00 6.29 2.87
CA HIS A 72 -1.88 6.18 1.41
C HIS A 72 -3.24 6.28 0.71
N LEU A 73 -4.28 5.64 1.27
CA LEU A 73 -5.62 5.76 0.70
C LEU A 73 -6.09 7.21 0.69
N THR A 74 -5.86 7.94 1.76
CA THR A 74 -6.22 9.35 1.85
C THR A 74 -5.46 10.16 0.79
N GLU A 75 -4.17 9.91 0.65
CA GLU A 75 -3.35 10.60 -0.35
C GLU A 75 -3.82 10.30 -1.78
N MET A 76 -4.23 9.07 -2.05
CA MET A 76 -4.79 8.70 -3.35
C MET A 76 -6.13 9.36 -3.60
N LYS A 77 -6.97 9.43 -2.58
CA LYS A 77 -8.31 10.03 -2.68
C LYS A 77 -8.26 11.51 -3.00
N ILE A 78 -7.30 12.23 -2.43
CA ILE A 78 -7.14 13.67 -2.69
C ILE A 78 -6.24 13.97 -3.88
N GLY A 79 -5.74 12.95 -4.57
CA GLY A 79 -4.91 13.10 -5.76
C GLY A 79 -3.46 13.45 -5.49
N LYS A 80 -3.01 13.42 -4.23
CA LYS A 80 -1.62 13.68 -3.86
C LYS A 80 -0.70 12.53 -4.26
N LEU A 81 -1.22 11.31 -4.25
CA LEU A 81 -0.51 10.10 -4.62
C LEU A 81 -1.27 9.38 -5.74
N LYS A 82 -0.59 9.06 -6.83
CA LYS A 82 -1.15 8.29 -7.94
C LYS A 82 -0.12 7.28 -8.39
N TYR A 83 -0.58 6.16 -8.92
CA TYR A 83 0.35 5.16 -9.44
C TYR A 83 -0.27 4.38 -10.60
N ASN A 84 0.61 3.84 -11.42
CA ASN A 84 0.28 2.83 -12.41
C ASN A 84 1.44 1.83 -12.48
N ASP A 85 1.44 0.91 -13.44
CA ASP A 85 2.49 -0.10 -13.54
C ASP A 85 3.86 0.49 -13.86
N GLN A 86 3.91 1.68 -14.42
CA GLN A 86 5.12 2.29 -14.96
C GLN A 86 5.65 3.46 -14.14
N SER A 87 4.84 4.02 -13.25
CA SER A 87 5.24 5.20 -12.49
C SER A 87 4.44 5.37 -11.21
N ILE A 88 4.99 6.19 -10.32
CA ILE A 88 4.28 6.74 -9.18
C ILE A 88 4.41 8.26 -9.24
N THR A 89 3.33 8.97 -8.93
CA THR A 89 3.30 10.42 -8.87
C THR A 89 2.96 10.86 -7.46
N TYR A 90 3.78 11.71 -6.89
CA TYR A 90 3.58 12.23 -5.55
C TYR A 90 3.83 13.73 -5.53
N ASN A 91 2.86 14.50 -5.02
CA ASN A 91 2.93 15.96 -5.00
C ASN A 91 3.29 16.57 -6.37
N GLY A 92 2.80 15.98 -7.45
CA GLY A 92 3.06 16.46 -8.81
C GLY A 92 4.35 15.98 -9.43
N SER A 93 5.21 15.29 -8.70
CA SER A 93 6.45 14.72 -9.24
C SER A 93 6.25 13.26 -9.60
N THR A 94 6.71 12.85 -10.76
CA THR A 94 6.54 11.49 -11.26
C THR A 94 7.87 10.74 -11.25
N TYR A 95 7.84 9.53 -10.73
CA TYR A 95 9.00 8.65 -10.59
C TYR A 95 8.76 7.34 -11.34
N PRO A 96 9.72 6.89 -12.18
CA PRO A 96 9.57 5.62 -12.89
C PRO A 96 9.48 4.44 -11.93
N ARG A 97 8.68 3.45 -12.31
CA ARG A 97 8.43 2.24 -11.54
C ARG A 97 8.63 1.03 -12.42
N ASN A 98 9.40 0.06 -11.96
CA ASN A 98 9.68 -1.15 -12.72
C ASN A 98 10.08 -2.30 -11.80
N ASN A 99 9.44 -3.46 -11.98
CA ASN A 99 9.77 -4.69 -11.28
C ASN A 99 9.89 -4.55 -9.76
N GLY A 100 8.96 -3.83 -9.14
CA GLY A 100 8.97 -3.65 -7.68
C GLY A 100 9.97 -2.63 -7.19
N GLU A 101 10.56 -1.84 -8.08
CA GLU A 101 11.47 -0.77 -7.73
C GLU A 101 11.00 0.56 -8.31
N ILE A 102 11.43 1.65 -7.69
CA ILE A 102 11.12 3.01 -8.11
C ILE A 102 12.42 3.77 -8.25
N LEU A 103 12.56 4.49 -9.36
CA LEU A 103 13.73 5.34 -9.60
C LEU A 103 13.58 6.64 -8.83
N TYR A 104 14.46 6.84 -7.84
CA TYR A 104 14.45 8.02 -6.98
C TYR A 104 15.87 8.53 -6.81
N ASN A 105 16.07 9.80 -7.12
CA ASN A 105 17.40 10.46 -7.05
C ASN A 105 18.51 9.66 -7.77
N GLY A 106 18.18 9.11 -8.93
CA GLY A 106 19.14 8.37 -9.75
C GLY A 106 19.37 6.93 -9.35
N GLU A 107 18.64 6.42 -8.33
CA GLU A 107 18.78 5.05 -7.86
C GLU A 107 17.45 4.30 -7.93
N TRP A 108 17.52 3.05 -8.33
CA TRP A 108 16.36 2.14 -8.25
C TRP A 108 16.31 1.55 -6.85
N LEU A 109 15.24 1.89 -6.11
CA LEU A 109 15.03 1.45 -4.73
C LEU A 109 13.78 0.58 -4.65
N PRO A 110 13.76 -0.40 -3.74
CA PRO A 110 12.57 -1.24 -3.56
C PRO A 110 11.36 -0.40 -3.17
N GLU A 111 10.19 -0.78 -3.66
CA GLU A 111 8.94 -0.17 -3.20
C GLU A 111 8.81 -0.34 -1.69
N GLY A 112 8.28 0.68 -1.04
CA GLY A 112 8.18 0.69 0.41
C GLY A 112 9.42 1.18 1.13
N SER A 113 10.47 1.53 0.39
CA SER A 113 11.68 2.13 1.01
C SER A 113 11.31 3.39 1.78
N LYS A 114 11.88 3.53 2.97
CA LYS A 114 11.63 4.69 3.83
C LYS A 114 12.22 5.98 3.28
N ASP A 115 13.08 5.89 2.29
CA ASP A 115 13.68 7.08 1.66
C ASP A 115 12.71 7.84 0.77
N PHE A 116 11.62 7.20 0.34
CA PHE A 116 10.63 7.86 -0.50
C PHE A 116 9.81 8.86 0.30
N PRO A 117 9.50 10.04 -0.29
CA PRO A 117 8.69 11.05 0.40
C PRO A 117 7.32 10.53 0.85
N TRP A 118 6.68 9.67 0.06
CA TRP A 118 5.36 9.12 0.39
C TRP A 118 5.41 8.03 1.44
N GLU A 119 6.59 7.58 1.83
CA GLU A 119 6.78 6.60 2.90
C GLU A 119 7.24 7.23 4.22
N GLN A 120 7.45 8.53 4.22
CA GLN A 120 7.89 9.27 5.42
C GLN A 120 6.66 9.79 6.17
N HIS A 121 6.27 9.04 7.17
CA HIS A 121 5.12 9.39 8.01
C HIS A 121 5.52 9.50 9.47
#